data_aa9c29b92c9592091aab4f2472fae0ec
#
_entry.id   aa9c29b92c9592091aab4f2472fae0ec
#
_cell.length_a   1.000
_cell.length_b   1.000
_cell.length_c   1.000
_cell.angle_alpha   90.00
_cell.angle_beta   90.00
_cell.angle_gamma   90.00
#
_symmetry.space_group_name_H-M   'P 1'
#
loop_
_entity.id
_entity.type
_entity.pdbx_description
1 polymer ?
#
loop_
_entity_poly.entity_id
_entity_poly.type
_entity_poly.pdbx_seq_one_letter_code
_entity_poly.pdbx_strand_id
1 'polypeptide(L)'
;MALLEVENVSKEYRIPGQPPIKVLDGVSFTVDAGERVAITGRSGAGKTTLLNILGGLDRPTSGKVRCTKNVGFVFQSFRLMPELTVLENVLLPSMAGVEGSRVARAPERAKMLLEKVGLADRAEHLPAELSGGEQQRVALARALMCEPEIIFADEPTGNLDAMTGADILDLLMGFGGKPFALVMVTHSAEAASRCDRTLHLDAGRLVSA
;
A
#
# COMPACT_ATOMS: atom_id res chain seq x y z
N MET A 1 -12.68 16.25 3.55
CA MET A 1 -11.36 16.91 3.67
C MET A 1 -10.34 15.93 3.12
N ALA A 2 -9.57 16.33 2.13
CA ALA A 2 -8.63 15.45 1.47
C ALA A 2 -7.55 14.94 2.44
N LEU A 3 -7.32 13.64 2.47
CA LEU A 3 -6.22 13.00 3.19
C LEU A 3 -4.93 13.01 2.36
N LEU A 4 -5.07 13.05 1.04
CA LEU A 4 -3.98 13.11 0.09
C LEU A 4 -4.26 14.18 -0.95
N GLU A 5 -3.32 15.10 -1.13
CA GLU A 5 -3.32 16.12 -2.19
C GLU A 5 -2.04 16.01 -3.01
N VAL A 6 -2.18 15.86 -4.32
CA VAL A 6 -1.09 15.71 -5.28
C VAL A 6 -1.18 16.85 -6.28
N GLU A 7 -0.13 17.68 -6.34
CA GLU A 7 -0.11 18.91 -7.16
C GLU A 7 1.08 18.87 -8.13
N ASN A 8 0.84 18.70 -9.42
CA ASN A 8 1.82 18.77 -10.51
C ASN A 8 3.11 17.93 -10.26
N VAL A 9 2.93 16.74 -9.73
CA VAL A 9 4.05 15.86 -9.37
C VAL A 9 4.73 15.31 -10.62
N SER A 10 6.04 15.54 -10.71
CA SER A 10 6.89 14.97 -11.75
C SER A 10 8.09 14.26 -11.13
N LYS A 11 8.58 13.21 -11.82
CA LYS A 11 9.75 12.44 -11.39
C LYS A 11 10.67 12.16 -12.56
N GLU A 12 11.93 12.51 -12.37
CA GLU A 12 13.02 12.18 -13.31
C GLU A 12 14.13 11.45 -12.56
N TYR A 13 14.66 10.39 -13.15
CA TYR A 13 15.86 9.73 -12.69
C TYR A 13 17.04 10.13 -13.59
N ARG A 14 18.17 10.47 -12.99
CA ARG A 14 19.39 10.87 -13.69
C ARG A 14 20.45 9.81 -13.48
N ILE A 15 20.89 9.20 -14.57
CA ILE A 15 22.02 8.28 -14.62
C ILE A 15 23.20 9.03 -15.24
N PRO A 16 24.39 9.05 -14.61
CA PRO A 16 25.56 9.71 -15.19
C PRO A 16 25.83 9.22 -16.61
N GLY A 17 25.98 10.16 -17.55
CA GLY A 17 26.27 9.85 -18.96
C GLY A 17 25.05 9.45 -19.81
N GLN A 18 23.85 9.48 -19.27
CA GLN A 18 22.61 9.20 -20.00
C GLN A 18 21.62 10.38 -19.90
N PRO A 19 20.72 10.54 -20.89
CA PRO A 19 19.65 11.52 -20.79
C PRO A 19 18.72 11.19 -19.60
N PRO A 20 18.12 12.20 -18.93
CA PRO A 20 17.18 11.98 -17.83
C PRO A 20 15.99 11.12 -18.27
N ILE A 21 15.63 10.16 -17.43
CA ILE A 21 14.46 9.32 -17.67
C ILE A 21 13.29 9.95 -16.91
N LYS A 22 12.35 10.54 -17.62
CA LYS A 22 11.11 11.10 -17.06
C LYS A 22 10.10 9.97 -16.84
N VAL A 23 9.75 9.73 -15.59
CA VAL A 23 8.84 8.64 -15.19
C VAL A 23 7.44 9.18 -14.86
N LEU A 24 7.35 10.39 -14.28
CA LEU A 24 6.08 11.06 -14.02
C LEU A 24 6.13 12.49 -14.55
N ASP A 25 4.99 12.98 -15.06
CA ASP A 25 4.87 14.27 -15.72
C ASP A 25 3.58 15.00 -15.33
N GLY A 26 3.64 15.87 -14.31
CA GLY A 26 2.56 16.76 -13.92
C GLY A 26 1.33 16.07 -13.35
N VAL A 27 1.49 14.99 -12.60
CA VAL A 27 0.38 14.23 -11.99
C VAL A 27 -0.30 15.07 -10.90
N SER A 28 -1.63 15.19 -10.97
CA SER A 28 -2.43 15.94 -9.98
C SER A 28 -3.75 15.22 -9.71
N PHE A 29 -4.07 14.97 -8.44
CA PHE A 29 -5.35 14.44 -7.95
C PHE A 29 -5.44 14.57 -6.43
N THR A 30 -6.60 14.27 -5.88
CA THR A 30 -6.86 14.25 -4.43
C THR A 30 -7.48 12.93 -4.03
N VAL A 31 -7.40 12.56 -2.75
CA VAL A 31 -8.12 11.41 -2.17
C VAL A 31 -8.74 11.86 -0.85
N ASP A 32 -10.05 11.66 -0.73
CA ASP A 32 -10.79 11.97 0.48
C ASP A 32 -10.77 10.82 1.51
N ALA A 33 -11.17 11.13 2.75
CA ALA A 33 -11.25 10.14 3.82
C ALA A 33 -12.23 9.01 3.44
N GLY A 34 -11.77 7.77 3.55
CA GLY A 34 -12.55 6.58 3.22
C GLY A 34 -12.69 6.29 1.72
N GLU A 35 -12.18 7.17 0.84
CA GLU A 35 -12.21 6.95 -0.61
C GLU A 35 -11.24 5.86 -1.04
N ARG A 36 -11.66 5.01 -1.97
CA ARG A 36 -10.86 3.94 -2.59
C ARG A 36 -10.54 4.29 -4.02
N VAL A 37 -9.28 4.51 -4.32
CA VAL A 37 -8.82 4.91 -5.67
C VAL A 37 -7.91 3.83 -6.24
N ALA A 38 -8.26 3.31 -7.40
CA ALA A 38 -7.37 2.47 -8.19
C ALA A 38 -6.55 3.32 -9.16
N ILE A 39 -5.26 3.02 -9.28
CA ILE A 39 -4.37 3.58 -10.30
C ILE A 39 -3.98 2.43 -11.23
N THR A 40 -4.49 2.47 -12.46
CA THR A 40 -4.22 1.46 -13.49
C THR A 40 -3.24 2.00 -14.54
N GLY A 41 -2.72 1.13 -15.38
CA GLY A 41 -1.81 1.50 -16.48
C GLY A 41 -0.86 0.36 -16.84
N ARG A 42 -0.18 0.49 -17.98
CA ARG A 42 0.75 -0.53 -18.47
C ARG A 42 1.95 -0.71 -17.53
N SER A 43 2.65 -1.84 -17.65
CA SER A 43 3.95 -2.02 -16.97
C SER A 43 4.90 -0.92 -17.41
N GLY A 44 5.66 -0.36 -16.47
CA GLY A 44 6.57 0.77 -16.75
C GLY A 44 5.90 2.16 -16.83
N ALA A 45 4.59 2.30 -16.69
CA ALA A 45 3.90 3.61 -16.75
C ALA A 45 4.24 4.55 -15.57
N GLY A 46 4.97 4.08 -14.54
CA GLY A 46 5.34 4.88 -13.38
C GLY A 46 4.48 4.66 -12.14
N LYS A 47 3.59 3.65 -12.13
CA LYS A 47 2.64 3.40 -11.03
C LYS A 47 3.30 3.20 -9.66
N THR A 48 4.26 2.28 -9.56
CA THR A 48 5.01 2.02 -8.30
C THR A 48 5.81 3.26 -7.88
N THR A 49 6.41 3.99 -8.84
CA THR A 49 7.11 5.26 -8.56
C THR A 49 6.14 6.29 -7.96
N LEU A 50 4.96 6.44 -8.57
CA LEU A 50 3.92 7.33 -8.05
C LEU A 50 3.53 6.92 -6.63
N LEU A 51 3.20 5.64 -6.40
CA LEU A 51 2.81 5.13 -5.09
C LEU A 51 3.89 5.40 -4.01
N ASN A 52 5.16 5.16 -4.35
CA ASN A 52 6.28 5.43 -3.43
C ASN A 52 6.40 6.92 -3.08
N ILE A 53 6.16 7.82 -4.03
CA ILE A 53 6.16 9.27 -3.78
C ILE A 53 4.96 9.66 -2.90
N LEU A 54 3.77 9.14 -3.17
CA LEU A 54 2.57 9.42 -2.39
C LEU A 54 2.73 9.03 -0.92
N GLY A 55 3.34 7.87 -0.68
CA GLY A 55 3.59 7.36 0.66
C GLY A 55 4.88 7.84 1.32
N GLY A 56 5.63 8.77 0.68
CA GLY A 56 6.84 9.36 1.25
C GLY A 56 8.08 8.47 1.22
N LEU A 57 8.05 7.33 0.50
CA LEU A 57 9.20 6.45 0.32
C LEU A 57 10.20 6.97 -0.73
N ASP A 58 9.74 7.86 -1.62
CA ASP A 58 10.57 8.59 -2.60
C ASP A 58 10.12 10.06 -2.66
N ARG A 59 10.95 10.91 -3.24
CA ARG A 59 10.66 12.34 -3.39
C ARG A 59 10.38 12.68 -4.84
N PRO A 60 9.40 13.54 -5.13
CA PRO A 60 9.20 14.06 -6.48
C PRO A 60 10.38 14.95 -6.89
N THR A 61 10.67 15.05 -8.19
CA THR A 61 11.62 16.02 -8.75
C THR A 61 11.02 17.43 -8.74
N SER A 62 9.70 17.54 -8.98
CA SER A 62 8.93 18.78 -8.87
C SER A 62 7.48 18.48 -8.49
N GLY A 63 6.75 19.52 -8.11
CA GLY A 63 5.39 19.39 -7.59
C GLY A 63 5.38 19.17 -6.07
N LYS A 64 4.19 18.89 -5.53
CA LYS A 64 3.98 18.74 -4.08
C LYS A 64 3.05 17.58 -3.80
N VAL A 65 3.32 16.85 -2.72
CA VAL A 65 2.42 15.87 -2.12
C VAL A 65 2.20 16.27 -0.67
N ARG A 66 0.92 16.39 -0.29
CA ARG A 66 0.50 16.51 1.10
C ARG A 66 -0.30 15.27 1.45
N CYS A 67 0.17 14.52 2.41
CA CYS A 67 -0.47 13.30 2.88
C CYS A 67 -0.53 13.33 4.41
N THR A 68 -1.54 12.68 4.99
CA THR A 68 -1.55 12.36 6.43
C THR A 68 -0.27 11.62 6.81
N LYS A 69 0.15 11.74 8.07
CA LYS A 69 1.36 11.06 8.57
C LYS A 69 1.12 9.59 8.90
N ASN A 70 -0.13 9.20 9.14
CA ASN A 70 -0.49 7.84 9.53
C ASN A 70 -0.88 7.01 8.31
N VAL A 71 0.12 6.39 7.69
CA VAL A 71 -0.01 5.63 6.45
C VAL A 71 0.33 4.15 6.66
N GLY A 72 -0.37 3.27 5.94
CA GLY A 72 -0.06 1.85 5.84
C GLY A 72 0.43 1.49 4.42
N PHE A 73 1.24 0.43 4.32
CA PHE A 73 1.72 -0.08 3.03
C PHE A 73 1.47 -1.57 2.89
N VAL A 74 0.97 -1.96 1.73
CA VAL A 74 0.88 -3.36 1.27
C VAL A 74 1.65 -3.47 -0.04
N PHE A 75 2.66 -4.35 -0.10
CA PHE A 75 3.52 -4.52 -1.27
C PHE A 75 3.26 -5.85 -1.96
N GLN A 76 3.48 -5.92 -3.26
CA GLN A 76 3.39 -7.13 -4.06
C GLN A 76 4.32 -8.25 -3.55
N SER A 77 5.53 -7.90 -3.10
CA SER A 77 6.54 -8.83 -2.59
C SER A 77 6.50 -9.00 -1.06
N PHE A 78 5.37 -8.71 -0.42
CA PHE A 78 5.09 -8.82 1.02
C PHE A 78 6.04 -8.02 1.91
N ARG A 79 7.32 -7.99 1.63
CA ARG A 79 8.40 -7.31 2.37
C ARG A 79 8.36 -7.64 3.88
N LEU A 80 8.17 -8.90 4.20
CA LEU A 80 8.31 -9.39 5.57
C LEU A 80 9.78 -9.50 5.92
N MET A 81 10.11 -9.26 7.19
CA MET A 81 11.44 -9.49 7.74
C MET A 81 11.60 -11.00 7.95
N PRO A 82 12.52 -11.68 7.22
CA PRO A 82 12.59 -13.15 7.23
C PRO A 82 13.07 -13.72 8.57
N GLU A 83 13.77 -12.93 9.38
CA GLU A 83 14.30 -13.33 10.69
C GLU A 83 13.30 -13.10 11.84
N LEU A 84 12.18 -12.44 11.57
CA LEU A 84 11.14 -12.15 12.55
C LEU A 84 9.95 -13.08 12.37
N THR A 85 9.33 -13.46 13.48
CA THR A 85 8.08 -14.21 13.46
C THR A 85 6.96 -13.41 12.81
N VAL A 86 5.86 -14.07 12.50
CA VAL A 86 4.62 -13.44 12.01
C VAL A 86 4.15 -12.35 12.96
N LEU A 87 4.10 -12.64 14.26
CA LEU A 87 3.69 -11.66 15.28
C LEU A 87 4.63 -10.45 15.31
N GLU A 88 5.94 -10.69 15.29
CA GLU A 88 6.94 -9.63 15.31
C GLU A 88 6.88 -8.76 14.04
N ASN A 89 6.65 -9.36 12.87
CA ASN A 89 6.44 -8.61 11.63
C ASN A 89 5.24 -7.66 11.74
N VAL A 90 4.12 -8.10 12.34
CA VAL A 90 2.95 -7.25 12.54
C VAL A 90 3.24 -6.14 13.54
N LEU A 91 4.05 -6.39 14.56
CA LEU A 91 4.41 -5.42 15.60
C LEU A 91 5.37 -4.31 15.11
N LEU A 92 6.19 -4.56 14.08
CA LEU A 92 7.24 -3.64 13.60
C LEU A 92 6.80 -2.16 13.49
N PRO A 93 5.65 -1.82 12.88
CA PRO A 93 5.26 -0.41 12.74
C PRO A 93 5.07 0.29 14.08
N SER A 94 4.58 -0.42 15.11
CA SER A 94 4.37 0.16 16.45
C SER A 94 5.67 0.44 17.19
N MET A 95 6.78 -0.15 16.76
CA MET A 95 8.11 -0.01 17.35
C MET A 95 8.95 1.10 16.69
N ALA A 96 8.49 1.62 15.54
CA ALA A 96 9.27 2.56 14.72
C ALA A 96 9.54 3.92 15.37
N GLY A 97 8.90 4.26 16.50
CA GLY A 97 9.13 5.49 17.26
C GLY A 97 8.71 6.78 16.55
N VAL A 98 8.04 6.69 15.41
CA VAL A 98 7.51 7.85 14.66
C VAL A 98 6.16 8.30 15.23
N GLU A 99 5.80 9.56 14.95
CA GLU A 99 4.50 10.10 15.34
C GLU A 99 3.37 9.27 14.71
N GLY A 100 2.40 8.81 15.53
CA GLY A 100 1.32 7.92 15.10
C GLY A 100 1.63 6.42 15.22
N SER A 101 2.87 6.01 15.45
CA SER A 101 3.23 4.59 15.61
C SER A 101 2.91 4.01 16.99
N ARG A 102 2.68 4.85 18.00
CA ARG A 102 2.37 4.38 19.35
C ARG A 102 0.97 3.79 19.41
N VAL A 103 0.90 2.50 19.58
CA VAL A 103 -0.34 1.74 19.74
C VAL A 103 -0.45 1.24 21.17
N ALA A 104 -1.51 1.66 21.87
CA ALA A 104 -1.77 1.13 23.20
C ALA A 104 -2.03 -0.38 23.10
N ARG A 105 -1.39 -1.16 23.98
CA ARG A 105 -1.49 -2.63 23.98
C ARG A 105 -1.15 -3.24 22.61
N ALA A 106 0.00 -2.84 22.04
CA ALA A 106 0.44 -3.29 20.73
C ALA A 106 0.43 -4.84 20.56
N PRO A 107 0.88 -5.65 21.54
CA PRO A 107 0.84 -7.10 21.40
C PRO A 107 -0.58 -7.66 21.28
N GLU A 108 -1.53 -7.18 22.07
CA GLU A 108 -2.93 -7.61 22.01
C GLU A 108 -3.57 -7.22 20.68
N ARG A 109 -3.27 -6.02 20.20
CA ARG A 109 -3.74 -5.57 18.89
C ARG A 109 -3.17 -6.41 17.77
N ALA A 110 -1.87 -6.73 17.79
CA ALA A 110 -1.26 -7.58 16.77
C ALA A 110 -1.91 -8.98 16.73
N LYS A 111 -2.17 -9.58 17.90
CA LYS A 111 -2.89 -10.87 18.00
C LYS A 111 -4.30 -10.79 17.43
N MET A 112 -5.05 -9.73 17.76
CA MET A 112 -6.39 -9.49 17.20
C MET A 112 -6.35 -9.32 15.67
N LEU A 113 -5.33 -8.64 15.12
CA LEU A 113 -5.16 -8.50 13.68
C LEU A 113 -4.86 -9.84 13.03
N LEU A 114 -3.98 -10.66 13.62
CA LEU A 114 -3.68 -12.01 13.13
C LEU A 114 -4.91 -12.92 13.16
N GLU A 115 -5.74 -12.84 14.21
CA GLU A 115 -7.01 -13.56 14.27
C GLU A 115 -7.94 -13.13 13.13
N LYS A 116 -8.09 -11.83 12.89
CA LYS A 116 -8.93 -11.28 11.80
C LYS A 116 -8.49 -11.72 10.40
N VAL A 117 -7.20 -11.93 10.18
CA VAL A 117 -6.69 -12.44 8.90
C VAL A 117 -6.55 -13.96 8.87
N GLY A 118 -7.02 -14.67 9.92
CA GLY A 118 -7.04 -16.14 10.00
C GLY A 118 -5.67 -16.77 10.21
N LEU A 119 -4.77 -16.08 10.94
CA LEU A 119 -3.38 -16.54 11.19
C LEU A 119 -3.02 -16.58 12.68
N ALA A 120 -4.01 -16.69 13.59
CA ALA A 120 -3.76 -16.75 15.02
C ALA A 120 -2.78 -17.89 15.40
N ASP A 121 -2.97 -19.07 14.79
CA ASP A 121 -2.13 -20.26 15.06
C ASP A 121 -0.76 -20.21 14.39
N ARG A 122 -0.48 -19.17 13.61
CA ARG A 122 0.78 -18.96 12.88
C ARG A 122 1.66 -17.87 13.50
N ALA A 123 1.27 -17.30 14.64
CA ALA A 123 1.93 -16.14 15.25
C ALA A 123 3.45 -16.32 15.46
N GLU A 124 3.88 -17.53 15.83
CA GLU A 124 5.28 -17.88 16.12
C GLU A 124 6.05 -18.43 14.90
N HIS A 125 5.40 -18.59 13.73
CA HIS A 125 6.06 -19.07 12.51
C HIS A 125 6.92 -17.97 11.89
N LEU A 126 7.94 -18.38 11.12
CA LEU A 126 8.72 -17.49 10.27
C LEU A 126 8.05 -17.33 8.90
N PRO A 127 8.30 -16.24 8.18
CA PRO A 127 7.74 -16.02 6.84
C PRO A 127 8.01 -17.16 5.85
N ALA A 128 9.16 -17.83 5.95
CA ALA A 128 9.53 -18.95 5.07
C ALA A 128 8.65 -20.20 5.26
N GLU A 129 7.91 -20.29 6.36
CA GLU A 129 7.01 -21.40 6.67
C GLU A 129 5.58 -21.14 6.18
N LEU A 130 5.32 -19.96 5.57
CA LEU A 130 4.01 -19.52 5.10
C LEU A 130 3.89 -19.59 3.59
N SER A 131 2.70 -19.91 3.10
CA SER A 131 2.31 -19.73 1.69
C SER A 131 2.31 -18.22 1.32
N GLY A 132 2.34 -17.92 0.01
CA GLY A 132 2.30 -16.53 -0.47
C GLY A 132 1.04 -15.78 -0.01
N GLY A 133 -0.12 -16.43 0.02
CA GLY A 133 -1.36 -15.86 0.52
C GLY A 133 -1.33 -15.56 2.02
N GLU A 134 -0.73 -16.46 2.83
CA GLU A 134 -0.52 -16.22 4.26
C GLU A 134 0.45 -15.07 4.50
N GLN A 135 1.56 -14.99 3.74
CA GLN A 135 2.49 -13.86 3.82
C GLN A 135 1.82 -12.53 3.50
N GLN A 136 0.94 -12.49 2.50
CA GLN A 136 0.18 -11.29 2.16
C GLN A 136 -0.81 -10.89 3.25
N ARG A 137 -1.46 -11.86 3.91
CA ARG A 137 -2.33 -11.61 5.08
C ARG A 137 -1.53 -11.02 6.25
N VAL A 138 -0.29 -11.49 6.49
CA VAL A 138 0.62 -10.88 7.47
C VAL A 138 0.97 -9.44 7.09
N ALA A 139 1.29 -9.19 5.81
CA ALA A 139 1.60 -7.84 5.31
C ALA A 139 0.41 -6.89 5.46
N LEU A 140 -0.81 -7.38 5.26
CA LEU A 140 -2.05 -6.62 5.49
C LEU A 140 -2.25 -6.31 6.99
N ALA A 141 -2.10 -7.31 7.87
CA ALA A 141 -2.19 -7.11 9.31
C ALA A 141 -1.14 -6.08 9.79
N ARG A 142 0.10 -6.15 9.29
CA ARG A 142 1.16 -5.18 9.56
C ARG A 142 0.78 -3.78 9.10
N ALA A 143 0.23 -3.61 7.91
CA ALA A 143 -0.20 -2.31 7.39
C ALA A 143 -1.27 -1.64 8.27
N LEU A 144 -2.13 -2.44 8.91
CA LEU A 144 -3.23 -2.00 9.77
C LEU A 144 -2.83 -1.78 11.24
N MET A 145 -1.60 -2.13 11.63
CA MET A 145 -1.18 -2.12 13.03
C MET A 145 -1.33 -0.77 13.70
N CYS A 146 -0.97 0.31 13.03
CA CYS A 146 -1.02 1.69 13.55
C CYS A 146 -2.30 2.45 13.21
N GLU A 147 -3.40 1.77 12.85
CA GLU A 147 -4.70 2.40 12.50
C GLU A 147 -4.55 3.47 11.41
N PRO A 148 -3.99 3.14 10.24
CA PRO A 148 -3.72 4.13 9.22
C PRO A 148 -4.98 4.84 8.75
N GLU A 149 -4.85 6.12 8.39
CA GLU A 149 -5.91 6.89 7.75
C GLU A 149 -5.97 6.62 6.24
N ILE A 150 -4.82 6.21 5.66
CA ILE A 150 -4.71 5.82 4.26
C ILE A 150 -3.78 4.62 4.11
N ILE A 151 -4.13 3.69 3.22
CA ILE A 151 -3.30 2.54 2.83
C ILE A 151 -2.87 2.71 1.37
N PHE A 152 -1.58 2.53 1.12
CA PHE A 152 -1.00 2.42 -0.21
C PHE A 152 -0.73 0.96 -0.54
N ALA A 153 -1.37 0.42 -1.59
CA ALA A 153 -1.24 -0.98 -2.00
C ALA A 153 -0.63 -1.06 -3.41
N ASP A 154 0.54 -1.70 -3.52
CA ASP A 154 1.23 -1.93 -4.80
C ASP A 154 0.99 -3.37 -5.23
N GLU A 155 0.12 -3.58 -6.22
CA GLU A 155 -0.25 -4.88 -6.77
C GLU A 155 -0.52 -5.95 -5.67
N PRO A 156 -1.46 -5.70 -4.74
CA PRO A 156 -1.60 -6.51 -3.52
C PRO A 156 -1.94 -7.98 -3.78
N THR A 157 -2.34 -8.34 -5.00
CA THR A 157 -2.67 -9.71 -5.42
C THR A 157 -1.81 -10.23 -6.57
N GLY A 158 -0.81 -9.46 -7.01
CA GLY A 158 -0.05 -9.74 -8.24
C GLY A 158 0.79 -11.02 -8.22
N ASN A 159 1.10 -11.57 -7.03
CA ASN A 159 1.87 -12.80 -6.86
C ASN A 159 1.00 -13.99 -6.38
N LEU A 160 -0.32 -13.86 -6.43
CA LEU A 160 -1.26 -14.84 -5.90
C LEU A 160 -2.11 -15.45 -7.03
N ASP A 161 -2.61 -16.65 -6.80
CA ASP A 161 -3.65 -17.21 -7.66
C ASP A 161 -4.98 -16.43 -7.50
N ALA A 162 -5.90 -16.60 -8.44
CA ALA A 162 -7.11 -15.79 -8.51
C ALA A 162 -8.00 -15.93 -7.26
N MET A 163 -8.12 -17.13 -6.69
CA MET A 163 -8.96 -17.37 -5.51
C MET A 163 -8.35 -16.70 -4.27
N THR A 164 -7.08 -16.96 -4.01
CA THR A 164 -6.33 -16.32 -2.91
C THR A 164 -6.31 -14.80 -3.06
N GLY A 165 -6.16 -14.30 -4.29
CA GLY A 165 -6.21 -12.87 -4.59
C GLY A 165 -7.56 -12.23 -4.26
N ALA A 166 -8.68 -12.90 -4.59
CA ALA A 166 -10.01 -12.43 -4.23
C ALA A 166 -10.20 -12.35 -2.70
N ASP A 167 -9.74 -13.37 -1.95
CA ASP A 167 -9.78 -13.36 -0.49
C ASP A 167 -8.99 -12.18 0.12
N ILE A 168 -7.81 -11.88 -0.43
CA ILE A 168 -7.00 -10.73 0.03
C ILE A 168 -7.71 -9.40 -0.25
N LEU A 169 -8.35 -9.26 -1.42
CA LEU A 169 -9.15 -8.07 -1.72
C LEU A 169 -10.35 -7.96 -0.79
N ASP A 170 -11.06 -9.05 -0.51
CA ASP A 170 -12.17 -9.06 0.43
C ASP A 170 -11.73 -8.66 1.84
N LEU A 171 -10.60 -9.17 2.31
CA LEU A 171 -10.00 -8.74 3.57
C LEU A 171 -9.65 -7.23 3.55
N LEU A 172 -8.96 -6.75 2.51
CA LEU A 172 -8.57 -5.34 2.40
C LEU A 172 -9.78 -4.41 2.34
N MET A 173 -10.83 -4.77 1.59
CA MET A 173 -12.06 -3.97 1.44
C MET A 173 -13.01 -4.11 2.63
N GLY A 174 -13.05 -5.28 3.27
CA GLY A 174 -13.98 -5.61 4.36
C GLY A 174 -13.41 -5.39 5.76
N PHE A 175 -12.19 -4.87 5.90
CA PHE A 175 -11.56 -4.75 7.21
C PHE A 175 -12.35 -3.79 8.11
N GLY A 176 -13.15 -4.37 9.02
CA GLY A 176 -13.97 -3.61 9.96
C GLY A 176 -13.13 -2.82 10.97
N GLY A 177 -13.57 -1.63 11.31
CA GLY A 177 -12.90 -0.72 12.23
C GLY A 177 -13.04 0.73 11.78
N LYS A 178 -12.04 1.57 12.09
CA LYS A 178 -11.98 2.94 11.59
C LYS A 178 -11.78 2.89 10.07
N PRO A 179 -12.64 3.57 9.28
CA PRO A 179 -12.49 3.60 7.83
C PRO A 179 -11.16 4.27 7.44
N PHE A 180 -10.47 3.69 6.49
CA PHE A 180 -9.27 4.26 5.88
C PHE A 180 -9.49 4.50 4.39
N ALA A 181 -8.79 5.48 3.83
CA ALA A 181 -8.70 5.65 2.39
C ALA A 181 -7.73 4.61 1.78
N LEU A 182 -7.96 4.21 0.53
CA LEU A 182 -7.10 3.27 -0.18
C LEU A 182 -6.63 3.87 -1.50
N VAL A 183 -5.33 3.83 -1.74
CA VAL A 183 -4.76 4.05 -3.08
C VAL A 183 -4.10 2.74 -3.51
N MET A 184 -4.70 2.08 -4.48
CA MET A 184 -4.23 0.78 -4.98
C MET A 184 -3.72 0.92 -6.40
N VAL A 185 -2.46 0.54 -6.62
CA VAL A 185 -1.91 0.33 -7.96
C VAL A 185 -2.19 -1.09 -8.38
N THR A 186 -2.78 -1.29 -9.55
CA THR A 186 -3.06 -2.63 -10.07
C THR A 186 -3.19 -2.66 -11.58
N HIS A 187 -2.91 -3.81 -12.18
CA HIS A 187 -3.24 -4.15 -13.56
C HIS A 187 -4.49 -5.04 -13.66
N SER A 188 -5.03 -5.50 -12.52
CA SER A 188 -6.25 -6.31 -12.45
C SER A 188 -7.49 -5.42 -12.58
N ALA A 189 -8.30 -5.67 -13.62
CA ALA A 189 -9.59 -5.00 -13.78
C ALA A 189 -10.57 -5.34 -12.64
N GLU A 190 -10.51 -6.57 -12.13
CA GLU A 190 -11.31 -7.01 -10.98
C GLU A 190 -10.95 -6.19 -9.73
N ALA A 191 -9.66 -6.07 -9.40
CA ALA A 191 -9.22 -5.28 -8.25
C ALA A 191 -9.62 -3.79 -8.40
N ALA A 192 -9.45 -3.23 -9.60
CA ALA A 192 -9.83 -1.85 -9.87
C ALA A 192 -11.34 -1.61 -9.75
N SER A 193 -12.18 -2.57 -10.16
CA SER A 193 -13.65 -2.46 -10.07
C SER A 193 -14.19 -2.45 -8.63
N ARG A 194 -13.38 -2.83 -7.65
CA ARG A 194 -13.72 -2.78 -6.21
C ARG A 194 -13.45 -1.41 -5.57
N CYS A 195 -12.84 -0.48 -6.34
CA CYS A 195 -12.58 0.89 -5.89
C CYS A 195 -13.70 1.84 -6.33
N ASP A 196 -13.84 2.96 -5.62
CA ASP A 196 -14.85 3.98 -5.92
C ASP A 196 -14.53 4.73 -7.21
N ARG A 197 -13.24 4.84 -7.55
CA ARG A 197 -12.74 5.57 -8.71
C ARG A 197 -11.45 4.94 -9.25
N THR A 198 -11.31 4.98 -10.57
CA THR A 198 -10.10 4.55 -11.26
C THR A 198 -9.44 5.73 -11.97
N LEU A 199 -8.13 5.88 -11.76
CA LEU A 199 -7.26 6.79 -12.50
C LEU A 199 -6.38 5.95 -13.43
N HIS A 200 -6.25 6.39 -14.68
CA HIS A 200 -5.38 5.71 -15.64
C HIS A 200 -4.07 6.46 -15.82
N LEU A 201 -2.96 5.80 -15.54
CA LEU A 201 -1.62 6.36 -15.72
C LEU A 201 -1.03 5.82 -17.03
N ASP A 202 -0.78 6.71 -17.99
CA ASP A 202 -0.12 6.40 -19.24
C ASP A 202 1.07 7.33 -19.47
N ALA A 203 2.23 6.76 -19.80
CA ALA A 203 3.49 7.50 -20.01
C ALA A 203 3.77 8.59 -18.96
N GLY A 204 3.49 8.27 -17.68
CA GLY A 204 3.74 9.16 -16.54
C GLY A 204 2.68 10.25 -16.32
N ARG A 205 1.58 10.27 -17.09
CA ARG A 205 0.48 11.23 -16.96
C ARG A 205 -0.83 10.55 -16.62
N LEU A 206 -1.68 11.23 -15.84
CA LEU A 206 -3.06 10.79 -15.69
C LEU A 206 -3.83 11.17 -16.96
N VAL A 207 -4.48 10.17 -17.55
CA VAL A 207 -5.37 10.36 -18.70
C VAL A 207 -6.82 10.13 -18.25
N SER A 208 -7.75 10.91 -18.82
CA SER A 208 -9.18 10.69 -18.61
C SER A 208 -9.55 9.33 -19.18
N ALA A 209 -10.29 8.51 -18.41
CA ALA A 209 -10.87 7.27 -18.88
C ALA A 209 -12.01 7.54 -19.87
#